data_eb3009143a633553c70d2eb16565b5c1
#
_entry.id   eb3009143a633553c70d2eb16565b5c1
#
_cell.length_a   1.000
_cell.length_b   1.000
_cell.length_c   1.000
_cell.angle_alpha   90.00
_cell.angle_beta   90.00
_cell.angle_gamma   90.00
#
_symmetry.space_group_name_H-M   'P 1'
#
loop_
_entity.id
_entity.type
_entity.pdbx_description
1 polymer ?
#
loop_
_entity_poly.entity_id
_entity_poly.type
_entity_poly.pdbx_seq_one_letter_code
_entity_poly.pdbx_strand_id
1 'polypeptide(L)'
;MALLSKENDSNGCIGTVDVSYPSIPIFLKYCPELVNALCRPVLAFAEMPVWGEDFAPHDVGRYPYATGQVYAAGHIRNGNTPLPYYLYPAGVKVYNPRYQMPVEECGNMLVMLETAVSFGAKDDLLRKHAETL
;
A
#
# COMPACT_ATOMS: atom_id res chain seq x y z
N MET A 1 -9.86 8.99 6.66
CA MET A 1 -10.13 7.59 7.02
C MET A 1 -9.15 6.71 6.25
N ALA A 2 -8.62 5.66 6.86
CA ALA A 2 -7.83 4.62 6.22
C ALA A 2 -8.47 3.26 6.51
N LEU A 3 -8.42 2.35 5.54
CA LEU A 3 -8.91 0.98 5.65
C LEU A 3 -7.73 0.06 5.29
N LEU A 4 -7.51 -0.95 6.11
CA LEU A 4 -6.43 -1.92 5.91
C LEU A 4 -7.05 -3.28 5.58
N SER A 5 -6.86 -3.75 4.37
CA SER A 5 -7.08 -5.16 4.04
C SER A 5 -6.04 -6.03 4.73
N LYS A 6 -6.34 -7.30 4.92
CA LYS A 6 -5.40 -8.27 5.50
C LYS A 6 -5.47 -9.57 4.72
N GLU A 7 -4.33 -10.03 4.27
CA GLU A 7 -4.20 -11.40 3.78
C GLU A 7 -4.35 -12.40 4.94
N ASN A 8 -5.17 -13.43 4.73
CA ASN A 8 -5.46 -14.39 5.78
C ASN A 8 -4.54 -15.60 5.77
N ASP A 9 -4.29 -16.20 4.61
CA ASP A 9 -3.68 -17.53 4.53
C ASP A 9 -2.24 -17.55 3.96
N SER A 10 -1.75 -16.47 3.37
CA SER A 10 -0.42 -16.45 2.77
C SER A 10 0.65 -15.89 3.74
N ASN A 11 0.95 -14.62 3.67
CA ASN A 11 2.04 -14.01 4.41
C ASN A 11 1.58 -13.06 5.53
N GLY A 12 0.28 -12.73 5.57
CA GLY A 12 -0.29 -11.82 6.57
C GLY A 12 -0.04 -10.34 6.29
N CYS A 13 0.27 -9.97 5.05
CA CYS A 13 0.39 -8.57 4.64
C CYS A 13 -0.89 -7.79 4.91
N ILE A 14 -0.74 -6.52 5.24
CA ILE A 14 -1.85 -5.58 5.42
C ILE A 14 -1.73 -4.43 4.43
N GLY A 15 -2.89 -3.94 3.96
CA GLY A 15 -2.95 -2.91 2.92
C GLY A 15 -2.42 -3.39 1.57
N THR A 16 -2.40 -4.68 1.32
CA THR A 16 -1.91 -5.30 0.09
C THR A 16 -2.82 -4.93 -1.07
N VAL A 17 -2.26 -4.37 -2.12
CA VAL A 17 -3.04 -3.80 -3.23
C VAL A 17 -3.69 -4.89 -4.07
N ASP A 18 -2.99 -5.96 -4.41
CA ASP A 18 -3.51 -7.09 -5.19
C ASP A 18 -4.68 -7.80 -4.51
N VAL A 19 -4.74 -7.80 -3.19
CA VAL A 19 -5.89 -8.30 -2.40
C VAL A 19 -7.01 -7.27 -2.34
N SER A 20 -6.68 -5.99 -2.25
CA SER A 20 -7.66 -4.90 -2.20
C SER A 20 -8.38 -4.71 -3.53
N TYR A 21 -7.64 -4.80 -4.64
CA TYR A 21 -8.15 -4.58 -5.99
C TYR A 21 -9.37 -5.43 -6.35
N PRO A 22 -9.36 -6.77 -6.20
CA PRO A 22 -10.53 -7.60 -6.54
C PRO A 22 -11.72 -7.39 -5.59
N SER A 23 -11.53 -6.73 -4.45
CA SER A 23 -12.60 -6.47 -3.49
C SER A 23 -13.39 -5.19 -3.78
N ILE A 24 -12.92 -4.31 -4.65
CA ILE A 24 -13.53 -2.99 -4.87
C ILE A 24 -14.99 -3.00 -5.35
N PRO A 25 -15.50 -4.00 -6.11
CA PRO A 25 -16.88 -3.95 -6.57
C PRO A 25 -17.91 -3.78 -5.46
N ILE A 26 -17.68 -4.37 -4.28
CA ILE A 26 -18.58 -4.21 -3.16
C ILE A 26 -18.53 -2.78 -2.59
N PHE A 27 -17.35 -2.20 -2.50
CA PHE A 27 -17.17 -0.83 -2.00
C PHE A 27 -17.72 0.19 -3.00
N LEU A 28 -17.49 0.01 -4.30
CA LEU A 28 -18.05 0.88 -5.34
C LEU A 28 -19.59 0.94 -5.28
N LYS A 29 -20.23 -0.20 -4.99
CA LYS A 29 -21.70 -0.26 -4.90
C LYS A 29 -22.24 0.50 -3.70
N TYR A 30 -21.60 0.44 -2.54
CA TYR A 30 -22.15 0.93 -1.28
C TYR A 30 -21.51 2.22 -0.77
N CYS A 31 -20.21 2.39 -0.97
CA CYS A 31 -19.47 3.56 -0.50
C CYS A 31 -18.13 3.67 -1.25
N PRO A 32 -18.09 4.32 -2.44
CA PRO A 32 -16.87 4.44 -3.24
C PRO A 32 -15.67 5.05 -2.51
N GLU A 33 -15.92 5.92 -1.52
CA GLU A 33 -14.85 6.50 -0.67
C GLU A 33 -14.04 5.46 0.11
N LEU A 34 -14.57 4.25 0.32
CA LEU A 34 -13.82 3.17 0.94
C LEU A 34 -12.70 2.63 0.04
N VAL A 35 -12.82 2.76 -1.27
CA VAL A 35 -11.73 2.43 -2.21
C VAL A 35 -10.56 3.39 -2.01
N ASN A 36 -10.83 4.70 -1.91
CA ASN A 36 -9.81 5.68 -1.54
C ASN A 36 -9.16 5.33 -0.18
N ALA A 37 -9.97 4.87 0.77
CA ALA A 37 -9.48 4.49 2.09
C ALA A 37 -8.55 3.26 2.06
N LEU A 38 -8.74 2.31 1.11
CA LEU A 38 -7.86 1.17 0.89
C LEU A 38 -6.50 1.58 0.31
N CYS A 39 -6.48 2.51 -0.65
CA CYS A 39 -5.23 2.99 -1.26
C CYS A 39 -4.43 3.92 -0.34
N ARG A 40 -5.09 4.66 0.53
CA ARG A 40 -4.48 5.71 1.36
C ARG A 40 -3.28 5.27 2.21
N PRO A 41 -3.28 4.11 2.88
CA PRO A 41 -2.12 3.66 3.66
C PRO A 41 -0.88 3.42 2.80
N VAL A 42 -1.04 2.80 1.65
CA VAL A 42 0.05 2.49 0.71
C VAL A 42 0.64 3.78 0.14
N LEU A 43 -0.20 4.69 -0.32
CA LEU A 43 0.23 5.98 -0.86
C LEU A 43 0.87 6.87 0.22
N ALA A 44 0.34 6.83 1.46
CA ALA A 44 0.96 7.54 2.58
C ALA A 44 2.36 7.00 2.91
N PHE A 45 2.57 5.69 2.79
CA PHE A 45 3.90 5.11 2.98
C PHE A 45 4.85 5.48 1.82
N ALA A 46 4.35 5.53 0.59
CA ALA A 46 5.15 5.95 -0.57
C ALA A 46 5.71 7.38 -0.42
N GLU A 47 5.04 8.25 0.34
CA GLU A 47 5.51 9.61 0.62
C GLU A 47 6.54 9.69 1.76
N MET A 48 6.80 8.59 2.48
CA MET A 48 7.74 8.63 3.61
C MET A 48 9.19 8.63 3.12
N PRO A 49 10.11 9.33 3.83
CA PRO A 49 11.52 9.37 3.46
C PRO A 49 12.23 8.01 3.42
N VAL A 50 11.65 7.00 4.07
CA VAL A 50 12.17 5.63 4.05
C VAL A 50 11.91 4.93 2.73
N TRP A 51 10.86 5.33 2.00
CA TRP A 51 10.56 4.83 0.68
C TRP A 51 11.29 5.68 -0.35
N GLY A 52 12.28 5.13 -1.01
CA GLY A 52 13.14 5.85 -1.96
C GLY A 52 12.96 5.42 -3.41
N GLU A 53 11.88 4.71 -3.72
CA GLU A 53 11.55 4.28 -5.07
C GLU A 53 10.52 5.23 -5.72
N ASP A 54 10.46 5.20 -7.03
CA ASP A 54 9.57 6.01 -7.87
C ASP A 54 8.24 5.31 -8.22
N PHE A 55 7.89 4.31 -7.43
CA PHE A 55 6.63 3.57 -7.52
C PHE A 55 6.05 3.31 -6.12
N ALA A 56 4.77 2.96 -6.05
CA ALA A 56 4.12 2.69 -4.78
C ALA A 56 4.47 1.29 -4.23
N PRO A 57 4.56 1.12 -2.89
CA PRO A 57 4.86 -0.16 -2.27
C PRO A 57 3.70 -1.16 -2.42
N HIS A 58 4.03 -2.44 -2.38
CA HIS A 58 3.08 -3.55 -2.45
C HIS A 58 2.10 -3.60 -1.27
N ASP A 59 2.57 -3.31 -0.07
CA ASP A 59 1.83 -3.41 1.20
C ASP A 59 2.37 -2.43 2.24
N VAL A 60 1.76 -2.38 3.41
CA VAL A 60 2.20 -1.51 4.52
C VAL A 60 2.68 -2.27 5.76
N GLY A 61 2.93 -3.56 5.65
CA GLY A 61 3.49 -4.37 6.71
C GLY A 61 2.78 -5.70 6.92
N ARG A 62 3.18 -6.39 7.97
CA ARG A 62 2.62 -7.68 8.36
C ARG A 62 1.82 -7.54 9.63
N TYR A 63 0.60 -8.08 9.64
CA TYR A 63 -0.22 -8.09 10.85
C TYR A 63 0.52 -8.70 12.06
N PRO A 64 0.46 -8.10 13.24
CA PRO A 64 -0.28 -6.90 13.61
C PRO A 64 0.49 -5.57 13.42
N TYR A 65 1.64 -5.59 12.78
CA TYR A 65 2.55 -4.45 12.69
C TYR A 65 2.49 -3.79 11.32
N ALA A 66 1.97 -2.57 11.24
CA ALA A 66 2.09 -1.71 10.07
C ALA A 66 3.49 -1.08 10.04
N THR A 67 4.51 -1.89 9.74
CA THR A 67 5.92 -1.50 9.81
C THR A 67 6.46 -0.96 8.48
N GLY A 68 5.57 -0.70 7.54
CA GLY A 68 5.90 -0.08 6.29
C GLY A 68 5.84 -1.00 5.11
N GLN A 69 6.46 -2.19 5.17
CA GLN A 69 6.47 -3.10 4.04
C GLN A 69 7.02 -4.46 4.45
N VAL A 70 6.31 -5.54 4.14
CA VAL A 70 6.73 -6.90 4.51
C VAL A 70 8.04 -7.30 3.83
N TYR A 71 8.12 -7.07 2.53
CA TYR A 71 9.27 -7.49 1.73
C TYR A 71 10.49 -6.57 1.90
N ALA A 72 10.27 -5.37 2.38
CA ALA A 72 11.30 -4.41 2.68
C ALA A 72 11.82 -4.56 4.11
N ALA A 73 10.95 -4.36 5.07
CA ALA A 73 11.27 -4.43 6.49
C ALA A 73 11.67 -5.85 6.94
N GLY A 74 11.33 -6.87 6.17
CA GLY A 74 11.70 -8.24 6.44
C GLY A 74 13.20 -8.54 6.46
N HIS A 75 14.02 -7.68 5.87
CA HIS A 75 15.48 -7.85 5.81
C HIS A 75 16.20 -7.28 7.02
N ILE A 76 15.61 -6.31 7.71
CA ILE A 76 16.19 -5.73 8.92
C ILE A 76 15.41 -6.26 10.12
N ARG A 77 16.02 -7.15 10.87
CA ARG A 77 15.38 -7.83 11.98
C ARG A 77 16.20 -7.68 13.26
N ASN A 78 15.52 -7.49 14.36
CA ASN A 78 16.05 -7.77 15.68
C ASN A 78 15.59 -9.18 16.07
N GLY A 79 16.46 -10.18 15.89
CA GLY A 79 16.06 -11.56 15.94
C GLY A 79 15.06 -11.92 14.82
N ASN A 80 13.86 -12.38 15.18
CA ASN A 80 12.80 -12.75 14.24
C ASN A 80 11.75 -11.65 14.02
N THR A 81 11.87 -10.50 14.71
CA THR A 81 10.89 -9.43 14.65
C THR A 81 11.35 -8.34 13.66
N PRO A 82 10.53 -7.96 12.67
CA PRO A 82 10.84 -6.83 11.82
C PRO A 82 10.93 -5.54 12.65
N LEU A 83 11.92 -4.70 12.36
CA LEU A 83 12.00 -3.38 12.99
C LEU A 83 10.94 -2.45 12.38
N PRO A 84 10.32 -1.56 13.16
CA PRO A 84 9.46 -0.52 12.65
C PRO A 84 10.23 0.41 11.69
N TYR A 85 9.57 0.91 10.64
CA TYR A 85 10.19 1.74 9.61
C TYR A 85 10.90 2.99 10.18
N TYR A 86 10.36 3.58 11.23
CA TYR A 86 10.94 4.77 11.87
C TYR A 86 12.28 4.51 12.60
N LEU A 87 12.67 3.26 12.75
CA LEU A 87 13.98 2.87 13.27
C LEU A 87 15.04 2.73 12.16
N TYR A 88 14.61 2.77 10.90
CA TYR A 88 15.55 2.69 9.79
C TYR A 88 16.22 4.04 9.53
N PRO A 89 17.54 4.07 9.35
CA PRO A 89 18.20 5.28 8.93
C PRO A 89 17.68 5.75 7.57
N ALA A 90 17.54 7.06 7.39
CA ALA A 90 17.15 7.63 6.11
C ALA A 90 18.11 7.18 5.00
N GLY A 91 17.56 6.82 3.85
CA GLY A 91 18.33 6.38 2.68
C GLY A 91 18.80 4.92 2.70
N VAL A 92 18.45 4.15 3.74
CA VAL A 92 18.70 2.70 3.72
C VAL A 92 17.69 2.05 2.77
N LYS A 93 18.22 1.40 1.74
CA LYS A 93 17.39 0.54 0.87
C LYS A 93 17.03 -0.73 1.63
N VAL A 94 15.78 -0.80 2.09
CA VAL A 94 15.29 -1.90 2.92
C VAL A 94 14.31 -2.81 2.18
N TYR A 95 14.12 -2.62 0.89
CA TYR A 95 13.15 -3.36 0.09
C TYR A 95 13.81 -4.20 -1.01
N ASN A 96 13.15 -5.29 -1.30
CA ASN A 96 13.52 -6.15 -2.40
C ASN A 96 12.60 -5.88 -3.60
N PRO A 97 13.09 -5.22 -4.67
CA PRO A 97 12.26 -4.86 -5.83
C PRO A 97 11.54 -6.06 -6.46
N ARG A 98 12.15 -7.25 -6.35
CA ARG A 98 11.60 -8.47 -6.93
C ARG A 98 10.17 -8.81 -6.48
N TYR A 99 9.81 -8.43 -5.26
CA TYR A 99 8.52 -8.78 -4.66
C TYR A 99 7.54 -7.61 -4.61
N GLN A 100 7.91 -6.46 -5.18
CA GLN A 100 7.08 -5.26 -5.12
C GLN A 100 5.99 -5.20 -6.20
N MET A 101 6.18 -5.93 -7.29
CA MET A 101 5.26 -5.94 -8.44
C MET A 101 4.82 -4.52 -8.89
N PRO A 102 5.76 -3.61 -9.15
CA PRO A 102 5.44 -2.18 -9.26
C PRO A 102 4.44 -1.86 -10.38
N VAL A 103 4.53 -2.53 -11.51
CA VAL A 103 3.61 -2.31 -12.65
C VAL A 103 2.20 -2.78 -12.31
N GLU A 104 2.08 -3.94 -11.66
CA GLU A 104 0.80 -4.49 -11.25
C GLU A 104 0.14 -3.62 -10.18
N GLU A 105 0.87 -3.30 -9.11
CA GLU A 105 0.31 -2.62 -7.96
C GLU A 105 -0.03 -1.16 -8.24
N CYS A 106 0.84 -0.44 -8.96
CA CYS A 106 0.52 0.91 -9.41
C CYS A 106 -0.67 0.91 -10.39
N GLY A 107 -0.69 -0.02 -11.34
CA GLY A 107 -1.81 -0.18 -12.28
C GLY A 107 -3.12 -0.49 -11.55
N ASN A 108 -3.11 -1.40 -10.58
CA ASN A 108 -4.27 -1.71 -9.75
C ASN A 108 -4.78 -0.47 -9.00
N MET A 109 -3.89 0.30 -8.38
CA MET A 109 -4.30 1.52 -7.66
C MET A 109 -4.83 2.61 -8.58
N LEU A 110 -4.26 2.79 -9.78
CA LEU A 110 -4.81 3.72 -10.76
C LEU A 110 -6.24 3.35 -11.15
N VAL A 111 -6.50 2.08 -11.45
CA VAL A 111 -7.84 1.59 -11.76
C VAL A 111 -8.78 1.75 -10.57
N MET A 112 -8.33 1.42 -9.35
CA MET A 112 -9.12 1.58 -8.13
C MET A 112 -9.55 3.03 -7.93
N LEU A 113 -8.62 3.97 -7.97
CA LEU A 113 -8.87 5.39 -7.71
C LEU A 113 -9.73 6.03 -8.80
N GLU A 114 -9.42 5.75 -10.07
CA GLU A 114 -10.21 6.27 -11.19
C GLU A 114 -11.66 5.74 -11.15
N THR A 115 -11.82 4.43 -10.91
CA THR A 115 -13.14 3.83 -10.80
C THR A 115 -13.91 4.40 -9.60
N ALA A 116 -13.26 4.60 -8.46
CA ALA A 116 -13.90 5.21 -7.30
C ALA A 116 -14.43 6.62 -7.62
N VAL A 117 -13.64 7.44 -8.32
CA VAL A 117 -14.05 8.78 -8.76
C VAL A 117 -15.25 8.69 -9.72
N SER A 118 -15.22 7.77 -10.68
CA SER A 118 -16.32 7.53 -11.61
C SER A 118 -17.62 7.10 -10.92
N PHE A 119 -17.52 6.49 -9.75
CA PHE A 119 -18.67 6.13 -8.89
C PHE A 119 -19.01 7.19 -7.84
N GLY A 120 -18.38 8.37 -7.88
CA GLY A 120 -18.72 9.53 -7.06
C GLY A 120 -17.85 9.77 -5.82
N ALA A 121 -16.74 9.05 -5.67
CA ALA A 121 -15.72 9.39 -4.67
C ALA A 121 -15.00 10.69 -5.01
N LYS A 122 -14.33 11.29 -4.04
CA LYS A 122 -13.50 12.47 -4.25
C LYS A 122 -12.25 12.11 -5.06
N ASP A 123 -11.79 13.02 -5.89
CA ASP A 123 -10.63 12.84 -6.76
C ASP A 123 -9.30 13.36 -6.16
N ASP A 124 -9.35 13.86 -4.92
CA ASP A 124 -8.20 14.45 -4.24
C ASP A 124 -7.01 13.50 -4.12
N LEU A 125 -7.26 12.24 -3.81
CA LEU A 125 -6.22 11.24 -3.68
C LEU A 125 -5.60 10.88 -5.04
N LEU A 126 -6.42 10.68 -6.07
CA LEU A 126 -5.95 10.43 -7.42
C LEU A 126 -5.09 11.59 -7.95
N ARG A 127 -5.57 12.83 -7.82
CA ARG A 127 -4.84 14.01 -8.26
C ARG A 127 -3.50 14.18 -7.56
N LYS A 128 -3.48 13.90 -6.25
CA LYS A 128 -2.26 14.06 -5.44
C LYS A 128 -1.17 13.06 -5.83
N HIS A 129 -1.55 11.84 -6.21
CA HIS A 129 -0.61 10.74 -6.38
C HIS A 129 -0.48 10.24 -7.83
N ALA A 130 -1.07 10.92 -8.80
CA ALA A 130 -1.03 10.51 -10.21
C ALA A 130 0.39 10.38 -10.78
N GLU A 131 1.35 11.13 -10.24
CA GLU A 131 2.76 11.05 -10.66
C GLU A 131 3.54 9.92 -9.96
N THR A 132 3.03 9.39 -8.84
CA THR A 132 3.63 8.29 -8.10
C THR A 132 3.16 6.92 -8.64
N LEU A 133 2.02 6.90 -9.29
CA LEU A 133 1.36 5.73 -9.85
C LEU A 133 1.57 5.65 -11.37
#